data_4b8b9237cb63f3f03182ae081a05a644
#
_entry.id   4b8b9237cb63f3f03182ae081a05a644
#
_cell.length_a   1.000
_cell.length_b   1.000
_cell.length_c   1.000
_cell.angle_alpha   90.00
_cell.angle_beta   90.00
_cell.angle_gamma   90.00
#
_symmetry.space_group_name_H-M   'P 1'
#
loop_
_entity.id
_entity.type
_entity.pdbx_description
1 polymer ?
#
loop_
_entity_poly.entity_id
_entity_poly.type
_entity_poly.pdbx_seq_one_letter_code
_entity_poly.pdbx_strand_id
1 'polypeptide(L)'
;MSWDPVRTSAFYDEYGEREWTRFEDGRTPPAGLDVHVRYLERFVRPGDRVLDAGAGPGRFTAELVRLEAQPVALDISPGQLEQLRARLPEVEAHVGDVTDLSRFAGGGFDVTVCYGGPLSYVLDRAEDALAELVRVTRSGGHVLVSVMSLAGTLVHYFSVVLDLARRDGVERQEEIARTGVLREAPDYGHLAMRLYRWSELEALLSRHGEVVAVAAAGLLPDLRPQEPELQELVRRLEAELCEEPGAVSCGQHIVAALRIP
;
A
#
# COMPACT_ATOMS: atom_id res chain seq x y z
N MET A 1 18.01 -9.31 0.41
CA MET A 1 18.06 -7.99 1.11
C MET A 1 17.20 -8.13 2.33
N SER A 2 17.62 -7.57 3.45
CA SER A 2 16.93 -7.65 4.74
C SER A 2 16.22 -6.34 5.07
N TRP A 3 15.15 -6.44 5.84
CA TRP A 3 14.42 -5.32 6.41
C TRP A 3 15.32 -4.46 7.30
N ASP A 4 15.24 -3.14 7.13
CA ASP A 4 15.97 -2.15 7.95
C ASP A 4 14.99 -1.07 8.44
N PRO A 5 14.42 -1.24 9.65
CA PRO A 5 13.43 -0.32 10.19
C PRO A 5 14.00 1.07 10.47
N VAL A 6 15.26 1.17 10.89
CA VAL A 6 15.91 2.45 11.23
C VAL A 6 16.07 3.30 9.97
N ARG A 7 16.55 2.68 8.89
CA ARG A 7 16.71 3.36 7.60
C ARG A 7 15.37 3.78 7.01
N THR A 8 14.36 2.91 7.11
CA THR A 8 13.02 3.20 6.58
C THR A 8 12.38 4.36 7.34
N SER A 9 12.46 4.37 8.66
CA SER A 9 11.99 5.48 9.49
C SER A 9 12.65 6.80 9.09
N ALA A 10 14.00 6.83 9.03
CA ALA A 10 14.75 8.02 8.65
C ALA A 10 14.39 8.53 7.24
N PHE A 11 14.20 7.62 6.28
CA PHE A 11 13.80 7.99 4.92
C PHE A 11 12.44 8.69 4.91
N TYR A 12 11.43 8.14 5.60
CA TYR A 12 10.10 8.73 5.62
C TYR A 12 10.02 10.01 6.45
N ASP A 13 10.86 10.15 7.49
CA ASP A 13 11.02 11.42 8.21
C ASP A 13 11.54 12.53 7.28
N GLU A 14 12.54 12.22 6.43
CA GLU A 14 13.08 13.15 5.43
C GLU A 14 12.09 13.36 4.26
N TYR A 15 11.37 12.31 3.85
CA TYR A 15 10.39 12.38 2.78
C TYR A 15 9.26 13.37 3.12
N GLY A 16 8.86 13.42 4.39
CA GLY A 16 7.99 14.46 4.97
C GLY A 16 6.68 14.64 4.23
N GLU A 17 6.30 15.90 3.97
CA GLU A 17 5.04 16.31 3.33
C GLU A 17 4.85 15.75 1.90
N ARG A 18 5.93 15.34 1.24
CA ARG A 18 5.87 14.72 -0.09
C ARG A 18 4.99 13.46 -0.13
N GLU A 19 4.88 12.73 0.99
CA GLU A 19 3.99 11.57 1.07
C GLU A 19 2.52 11.97 1.01
N TRP A 20 2.14 13.10 1.61
CA TRP A 20 0.78 13.62 1.50
C TRP A 20 0.46 14.15 0.10
N THR A 21 1.37 14.92 -0.49
CA THR A 21 1.13 15.64 -1.75
C THR A 21 1.31 14.78 -2.99
N ARG A 22 1.80 13.55 -2.89
CA ARG A 22 2.13 12.68 -4.05
C ARG A 22 0.97 12.43 -5.02
N PHE A 23 -0.27 12.49 -4.53
CA PHE A 23 -1.47 12.37 -5.37
C PHE A 23 -1.85 13.68 -6.07
N GLU A 24 -1.34 14.80 -5.58
CA GLU A 24 -1.62 16.14 -6.12
C GLU A 24 -0.55 16.57 -7.14
N ASP A 25 0.70 16.15 -6.92
CA ASP A 25 1.87 16.57 -7.71
C ASP A 25 2.21 15.67 -8.91
N GLY A 26 1.38 14.69 -9.23
CA GLY A 26 1.54 13.86 -10.41
C GLY A 26 2.33 12.57 -10.20
N ARG A 27 2.79 12.26 -9.00
CA ARG A 27 3.59 11.05 -8.75
C ARG A 27 2.76 9.77 -8.62
N THR A 28 1.48 9.91 -8.26
CA THR A 28 0.56 8.77 -8.14
C THR A 28 -0.78 9.12 -8.78
N PRO A 29 -1.35 8.26 -9.65
CA PRO A 29 -2.65 8.49 -10.24
C PRO A 29 -3.75 8.62 -9.19
N PRO A 30 -4.61 9.67 -9.25
CA PRO A 30 -5.76 9.79 -8.35
C PRO A 30 -6.71 8.58 -8.42
N ALA A 31 -6.92 8.01 -9.60
CA ALA A 31 -7.75 6.81 -9.78
C ALA A 31 -7.24 5.61 -8.99
N GLY A 32 -5.92 5.48 -8.78
CA GLY A 32 -5.35 4.46 -7.91
C GLY A 32 -5.73 4.64 -6.43
N LEU A 33 -5.86 5.90 -5.97
CA LEU A 33 -6.38 6.20 -4.63
C LEU A 33 -7.86 5.77 -4.51
N ASP A 34 -8.67 6.07 -5.54
CA ASP A 34 -10.10 5.74 -5.56
C ASP A 34 -10.34 4.23 -5.38
N VAL A 35 -9.50 3.35 -5.96
CA VAL A 35 -9.61 1.89 -5.77
C VAL A 35 -9.35 1.51 -4.30
N HIS A 36 -8.36 2.10 -3.64
CA HIS A 36 -8.10 1.84 -2.22
C HIS A 36 -9.29 2.30 -1.34
N VAL A 37 -9.83 3.50 -1.62
CA VAL A 37 -11.01 4.04 -0.91
C VAL A 37 -12.23 3.15 -1.11
N ARG A 38 -12.49 2.67 -2.34
CA ARG A 38 -13.58 1.73 -2.64
C ARG A 38 -13.47 0.43 -1.81
N TYR A 39 -12.26 -0.06 -1.57
CA TYR A 39 -12.06 -1.23 -0.71
C TYR A 39 -12.32 -0.90 0.77
N LEU A 40 -11.94 0.29 1.25
CA LEU A 40 -12.35 0.73 2.59
C LEU A 40 -13.87 0.77 2.70
N GLU A 41 -14.58 1.41 1.78
CA GLU A 41 -16.05 1.49 1.75
C GLU A 41 -16.74 0.12 1.69
N ARG A 42 -16.10 -0.87 1.03
CA ARG A 42 -16.63 -2.23 0.92
C ARG A 42 -16.50 -3.04 2.21
N PHE A 43 -15.40 -2.88 2.94
CA PHE A 43 -15.03 -3.77 4.05
C PHE A 43 -15.07 -3.12 5.44
N VAL A 44 -15.14 -1.79 5.54
CA VAL A 44 -15.23 -1.05 6.81
C VAL A 44 -16.68 -0.61 7.05
N ARG A 45 -17.13 -0.69 8.29
CA ARG A 45 -18.47 -0.25 8.71
C ARG A 45 -18.34 0.87 9.74
N PRO A 46 -19.36 1.78 9.84
CA PRO A 46 -19.42 2.73 10.93
C PRO A 46 -19.27 2.05 12.29
N GLY A 47 -18.38 2.60 13.13
CA GLY A 47 -18.06 2.06 14.45
C GLY A 47 -17.02 0.96 14.49
N ASP A 48 -16.56 0.39 13.36
CA ASP A 48 -15.48 -0.59 13.34
C ASP A 48 -14.20 0.00 13.93
N ARG A 49 -13.52 -0.77 14.77
CA ARG A 49 -12.18 -0.45 15.24
C ARG A 49 -11.17 -0.90 14.19
N VAL A 50 -10.45 0.05 13.59
CA VAL A 50 -9.59 -0.22 12.44
C VAL A 50 -8.14 0.15 12.74
N LEU A 51 -7.19 -0.79 12.55
CA LEU A 51 -5.77 -0.47 12.56
C LEU A 51 -5.34 -0.02 11.16
N ASP A 52 -4.78 1.17 11.05
CA ASP A 52 -4.09 1.67 9.85
C ASP A 52 -2.57 1.50 10.06
N ALA A 53 -2.03 0.38 9.54
CA ALA A 53 -0.65 -0.04 9.73
C ALA A 53 0.25 0.44 8.57
N GLY A 54 1.10 1.41 8.83
CA GLY A 54 1.82 2.20 7.85
C GLY A 54 0.99 3.42 7.41
N ALA A 55 0.39 4.09 8.39
CA ALA A 55 -0.58 5.18 8.17
C ALA A 55 0.04 6.41 7.49
N GLY A 56 1.38 6.57 7.58
CA GLY A 56 2.06 7.74 7.07
C GLY A 56 1.48 9.04 7.64
N PRO A 57 1.24 10.07 6.78
CA PRO A 57 0.68 11.35 7.21
C PRO A 57 -0.85 11.31 7.37
N GLY A 58 -1.49 10.11 7.31
CA GLY A 58 -2.90 9.90 7.61
C GLY A 58 -3.86 9.93 6.42
N ARG A 59 -3.41 9.68 5.19
CA ARG A 59 -4.26 9.74 3.99
C ARG A 59 -5.44 8.75 4.09
N PHE A 60 -5.18 7.49 4.38
CA PHE A 60 -6.23 6.48 4.53
C PHE A 60 -6.91 6.55 5.90
N THR A 61 -6.19 7.00 6.93
CA THR A 61 -6.78 7.28 8.24
C THR A 61 -7.90 8.32 8.14
N ALA A 62 -7.73 9.38 7.33
CA ALA A 62 -8.78 10.38 7.08
C ALA A 62 -10.02 9.77 6.41
N GLU A 63 -9.83 8.84 5.48
CA GLU A 63 -10.94 8.11 4.87
C GLU A 63 -11.66 7.20 5.88
N LEU A 64 -10.94 6.55 6.79
CA LEU A 64 -11.53 5.77 7.87
C LEU A 64 -12.37 6.65 8.81
N VAL A 65 -11.89 7.85 9.15
CA VAL A 65 -12.69 8.83 9.92
C VAL A 65 -13.95 9.24 9.15
N ARG A 66 -13.83 9.50 7.83
CA ARG A 66 -14.97 9.82 6.96
C ARG A 66 -16.03 8.69 6.93
N LEU A 67 -15.60 7.45 7.05
CA LEU A 67 -16.46 6.27 7.13
C LEU A 67 -17.02 6.01 8.54
N GLU A 68 -16.82 6.94 9.48
CA GLU A 68 -17.28 6.83 10.87
C GLU A 68 -16.69 5.61 11.60
N ALA A 69 -15.53 5.11 11.17
CA ALA A 69 -14.76 4.09 11.88
C ALA A 69 -13.98 4.70 13.05
N GLN A 70 -13.41 3.85 13.89
CA GLN A 70 -12.54 4.22 15.01
C GLN A 70 -11.09 3.83 14.66
N PRO A 71 -10.37 4.64 13.88
CA PRO A 71 -9.02 4.31 13.45
C PRO A 71 -8.01 4.41 14.59
N VAL A 72 -7.06 3.49 14.60
CA VAL A 72 -5.79 3.56 15.34
C VAL A 72 -4.69 3.55 14.30
N ALA A 73 -3.85 4.57 14.29
CA ALA A 73 -2.75 4.69 13.33
C ALA A 73 -1.45 4.14 13.90
N LEU A 74 -0.69 3.43 13.07
CA LEU A 74 0.67 3.00 13.39
C LEU A 74 1.58 3.31 12.20
N ASP A 75 2.72 3.91 12.46
CA ASP A 75 3.75 4.12 11.44
C ASP A 75 5.14 4.03 12.06
N ILE A 76 6.14 3.65 11.25
CA ILE A 76 7.52 3.56 11.71
C ILE A 76 8.19 4.93 11.83
N SER A 77 7.69 5.94 11.10
CA SER A 77 8.22 7.31 11.05
C SER A 77 7.51 8.21 12.06
N PRO A 78 8.21 8.70 13.10
CA PRO A 78 7.68 9.72 14.00
C PRO A 78 7.24 10.99 13.28
N GLY A 79 8.01 11.45 12.28
CA GLY A 79 7.72 12.67 11.53
C GLY A 79 6.44 12.57 10.70
N GLN A 80 6.15 11.40 10.13
CA GLN A 80 4.87 11.16 9.44
C GLN A 80 3.69 11.22 10.43
N LEU A 81 3.84 10.62 11.61
CA LEU A 81 2.79 10.67 12.63
C LEU A 81 2.59 12.07 13.26
N GLU A 82 3.61 12.91 13.29
CA GLU A 82 3.43 14.32 13.66
C GLU A 82 2.51 15.04 12.68
N GLN A 83 2.67 14.80 11.38
CA GLN A 83 1.79 15.34 10.35
C GLN A 83 0.37 14.77 10.45
N LEU A 84 0.23 13.45 10.73
CA LEU A 84 -1.06 12.83 10.97
C LEU A 84 -1.78 13.49 12.15
N ARG A 85 -1.10 13.65 13.30
CA ARG A 85 -1.67 14.28 14.50
C ARG A 85 -2.08 15.74 14.28
N ALA A 86 -1.34 16.45 13.43
CA ALA A 86 -1.70 17.83 13.07
C ALA A 86 -3.00 17.90 12.24
N ARG A 87 -3.28 16.88 11.42
CA ARG A 87 -4.49 16.81 10.56
C ARG A 87 -5.67 16.15 11.27
N LEU A 88 -5.40 15.15 12.10
CA LEU A 88 -6.38 14.27 12.74
C LEU A 88 -6.06 14.15 14.24
N PRO A 89 -6.20 15.23 15.02
CA PRO A 89 -5.74 15.28 16.42
C PRO A 89 -6.46 14.33 17.36
N GLU A 90 -7.66 13.87 17.01
CA GLU A 90 -8.45 12.90 17.77
C GLU A 90 -8.08 11.43 17.49
N VAL A 91 -7.25 11.15 16.49
CA VAL A 91 -6.86 9.78 16.15
C VAL A 91 -5.73 9.31 17.05
N GLU A 92 -5.91 8.15 17.67
CA GLU A 92 -4.85 7.45 18.41
C GLU A 92 -3.73 7.05 17.44
N ALA A 93 -2.47 7.49 17.69
CA ALA A 93 -1.35 7.24 16.78
C ALA A 93 -0.09 6.79 17.53
N HIS A 94 0.53 5.70 17.05
CA HIS A 94 1.67 5.03 17.66
C HIS A 94 2.84 4.86 16.70
N VAL A 95 4.04 5.18 17.17
CA VAL A 95 5.26 4.77 16.46
C VAL A 95 5.46 3.26 16.64
N GLY A 96 5.65 2.53 15.54
CA GLY A 96 5.86 1.08 15.57
C GLY A 96 6.13 0.48 14.20
N ASP A 97 6.65 -0.74 14.22
CA ASP A 97 6.97 -1.54 13.04
C ASP A 97 5.82 -2.52 12.77
N VAL A 98 5.36 -2.60 11.52
CA VAL A 98 4.31 -3.54 11.10
C VAL A 98 4.72 -5.01 11.29
N THR A 99 6.01 -5.29 11.43
CA THR A 99 6.54 -6.64 11.73
C THR A 99 6.47 -7.02 13.21
N ASP A 100 6.07 -6.08 14.09
CA ASP A 100 5.88 -6.28 15.53
C ASP A 100 4.70 -5.45 16.04
N LEU A 101 3.52 -6.04 16.05
CA LEU A 101 2.30 -5.45 16.59
C LEU A 101 1.98 -5.95 18.02
N SER A 102 2.99 -6.43 18.75
CA SER A 102 2.83 -7.03 20.12
C SER A 102 2.16 -6.08 21.13
N ARG A 103 2.22 -4.76 20.90
CA ARG A 103 1.49 -3.76 21.69
C ARG A 103 -0.03 -3.91 21.64
N PHE A 104 -0.56 -4.54 20.58
CA PHE A 104 -1.99 -4.76 20.38
C PHE A 104 -2.36 -6.20 20.71
N ALA A 105 -3.48 -6.36 21.43
CA ALA A 105 -4.04 -7.67 21.72
C ALA A 105 -4.47 -8.39 20.43
N GLY A 106 -4.40 -9.72 20.43
CA GLY A 106 -4.94 -10.52 19.33
C GLY A 106 -6.46 -10.31 19.20
N GLY A 107 -6.95 -10.19 17.98
CA GLY A 107 -8.37 -9.97 17.69
C GLY A 107 -8.91 -8.60 18.14
N GLY A 108 -8.04 -7.62 18.35
CA GLY A 108 -8.40 -6.30 18.85
C GLY A 108 -9.01 -5.34 17.82
N PHE A 109 -9.01 -5.69 16.52
CA PHE A 109 -9.50 -4.87 15.43
C PHE A 109 -10.51 -5.62 14.58
N ASP A 110 -11.56 -4.92 14.12
CA ASP A 110 -12.53 -5.44 13.17
C ASP A 110 -11.92 -5.57 11.78
N VAL A 111 -11.14 -4.56 11.38
CA VAL A 111 -10.40 -4.49 10.11
C VAL A 111 -8.98 -3.99 10.39
N THR A 112 -8.02 -4.54 9.67
CA THR A 112 -6.65 -4.02 9.63
C THR A 112 -6.32 -3.61 8.20
N VAL A 113 -5.81 -2.40 8.03
CA VAL A 113 -5.43 -1.82 6.74
C VAL A 113 -3.91 -1.68 6.71
N CYS A 114 -3.27 -2.13 5.61
CA CYS A 114 -1.84 -1.99 5.38
C CYS A 114 -1.63 -1.55 3.93
N TYR A 115 -1.89 -0.27 3.66
CA TYR A 115 -1.88 0.32 2.33
C TYR A 115 -0.62 1.14 2.07
N GLY A 116 -0.37 1.45 0.79
CA GLY A 116 0.78 2.26 0.37
C GLY A 116 2.11 1.51 0.33
N GLY A 117 2.09 0.20 0.54
CA GLY A 117 3.22 -0.70 0.30
C GLY A 117 4.09 -1.11 1.48
N PRO A 118 3.70 -0.99 2.79
CA PRO A 118 4.57 -1.45 3.88
C PRO A 118 5.03 -2.90 3.69
N LEU A 119 4.13 -3.81 3.23
CA LEU A 119 4.50 -5.20 2.91
C LEU A 119 5.54 -5.33 1.79
N SER A 120 5.67 -4.34 0.91
CA SER A 120 6.72 -4.30 -0.11
C SER A 120 8.07 -3.88 0.49
N TYR A 121 8.07 -2.99 1.48
CA TYR A 121 9.29 -2.46 2.09
C TYR A 121 9.89 -3.38 3.15
N VAL A 122 9.08 -4.19 3.85
CA VAL A 122 9.59 -5.12 4.87
C VAL A 122 10.35 -6.34 4.28
N LEU A 123 10.48 -6.45 2.98
CA LEU A 123 11.33 -7.39 2.24
C LEU A 123 11.16 -8.85 2.71
N ASP A 124 12.19 -9.39 3.39
CA ASP A 124 12.23 -10.75 3.94
C ASP A 124 11.32 -10.96 5.17
N ARG A 125 10.74 -9.90 5.73
CA ARG A 125 9.85 -9.93 6.89
C ARG A 125 8.36 -9.83 6.51
N ALA A 126 8.01 -9.96 5.23
CA ALA A 126 6.61 -9.84 4.78
C ALA A 126 5.67 -10.88 5.41
N GLU A 127 6.16 -12.12 5.62
CA GLU A 127 5.41 -13.17 6.33
C GLU A 127 5.12 -12.79 7.78
N ASP A 128 6.13 -12.26 8.48
CA ASP A 128 5.99 -11.85 9.89
C ASP A 128 5.01 -10.67 10.00
N ALA A 129 5.14 -9.67 9.11
CA ALA A 129 4.22 -8.54 9.06
C ALA A 129 2.78 -9.00 8.81
N LEU A 130 2.57 -9.89 7.83
CA LEU A 130 1.23 -10.41 7.55
C LEU A 130 0.67 -11.22 8.73
N ALA A 131 1.49 -12.06 9.37
CA ALA A 131 1.08 -12.83 10.55
C ALA A 131 0.64 -11.92 11.71
N GLU A 132 1.33 -10.79 11.92
CA GLU A 132 0.96 -9.81 12.94
C GLU A 132 -0.35 -9.08 12.58
N LEU A 133 -0.52 -8.63 11.32
CA LEU A 133 -1.78 -8.04 10.85
C LEU A 133 -2.96 -8.98 11.06
N VAL A 134 -2.79 -10.26 10.73
CA VAL A 134 -3.81 -11.31 10.94
C VAL A 134 -4.07 -11.55 12.42
N ARG A 135 -3.02 -11.65 13.25
CA ARG A 135 -3.15 -11.88 14.70
C ARG A 135 -3.96 -10.80 15.39
N VAL A 136 -3.77 -9.53 15.03
CA VAL A 136 -4.47 -8.41 15.67
C VAL A 136 -5.89 -8.22 15.13
N THR A 137 -6.23 -8.81 13.99
CA THR A 137 -7.57 -8.80 13.41
C THR A 137 -8.43 -9.91 14.04
N ARG A 138 -9.68 -9.62 14.38
CA ARG A 138 -10.59 -10.63 14.95
C ARG A 138 -10.98 -11.70 13.92
N SER A 139 -11.42 -12.87 14.41
CA SER A 139 -12.09 -13.88 13.57
C SER A 139 -13.31 -13.27 12.86
N GLY A 140 -13.48 -13.59 11.57
CA GLY A 140 -14.49 -12.99 10.69
C GLY A 140 -14.21 -11.55 10.26
N GLY A 141 -13.13 -10.93 10.76
CA GLY A 141 -12.66 -9.61 10.33
C GLY A 141 -11.89 -9.65 9.02
N HIS A 142 -11.39 -8.50 8.58
CA HIS A 142 -10.68 -8.39 7.30
C HIS A 142 -9.30 -7.74 7.45
N VAL A 143 -8.32 -8.24 6.71
CA VAL A 143 -7.04 -7.58 6.48
C VAL A 143 -7.03 -7.05 5.05
N LEU A 144 -6.89 -5.74 4.88
CA LEU A 144 -6.79 -5.05 3.59
C LEU A 144 -5.33 -4.67 3.35
N VAL A 145 -4.75 -5.16 2.26
CA VAL A 145 -3.35 -4.88 1.92
C VAL A 145 -3.22 -4.26 0.55
N SER A 146 -2.20 -3.42 0.36
CA SER A 146 -1.73 -3.10 -0.97
C SER A 146 -0.21 -3.23 -1.08
N VAL A 147 0.26 -3.79 -2.19
CA VAL A 147 1.67 -4.00 -2.48
C VAL A 147 2.02 -3.43 -3.85
N MET A 148 3.29 -3.12 -4.06
CA MET A 148 3.81 -2.72 -5.36
C MET A 148 3.75 -3.90 -6.34
N SER A 149 3.16 -3.69 -7.52
CA SER A 149 3.07 -4.69 -8.58
C SER A 149 4.33 -4.73 -9.44
N LEU A 150 4.86 -5.93 -9.72
CA LEU A 150 5.99 -6.08 -10.62
C LEU A 150 5.63 -5.72 -12.08
N ALA A 151 4.55 -6.30 -12.61
CA ALA A 151 4.13 -6.02 -13.97
C ALA A 151 3.67 -4.57 -14.13
N GLY A 152 2.89 -4.06 -13.15
CA GLY A 152 2.46 -2.67 -13.15
C GLY A 152 3.63 -1.68 -13.12
N THR A 153 4.66 -1.94 -12.30
CA THR A 153 5.88 -1.12 -12.28
C THR A 153 6.56 -1.10 -13.66
N LEU A 154 6.69 -2.26 -14.32
CA LEU A 154 7.25 -2.32 -15.66
C LEU A 154 6.41 -1.56 -16.70
N VAL A 155 5.09 -1.68 -16.63
CA VAL A 155 4.18 -1.01 -17.57
C VAL A 155 4.21 0.51 -17.39
N HIS A 156 4.12 1.00 -16.16
CA HIS A 156 3.97 2.44 -15.88
C HIS A 156 5.30 3.20 -15.86
N TYR A 157 6.41 2.53 -15.54
CA TYR A 157 7.73 3.16 -15.40
C TYR A 157 8.78 2.61 -16.36
N PHE A 158 8.36 2.10 -17.52
CA PHE A 158 9.28 1.43 -18.46
C PHE A 158 10.41 2.34 -18.95
N SER A 159 10.18 3.64 -19.13
CA SER A 159 11.23 4.61 -19.46
C SER A 159 12.31 4.67 -18.39
N VAL A 160 11.92 4.66 -17.10
CA VAL A 160 12.85 4.62 -15.97
C VAL A 160 13.62 3.30 -15.95
N VAL A 161 12.94 2.17 -16.23
CA VAL A 161 13.60 0.86 -16.36
C VAL A 161 14.68 0.89 -17.45
N LEU A 162 14.42 1.50 -18.60
CA LEU A 162 15.42 1.63 -19.67
C LEU A 162 16.60 2.54 -19.28
N ASP A 163 16.34 3.62 -18.54
CA ASP A 163 17.41 4.50 -18.05
C ASP A 163 18.28 3.81 -17.01
N LEU A 164 17.66 3.07 -16.10
CA LEU A 164 18.36 2.22 -15.13
C LEU A 164 19.17 1.11 -15.83
N ALA A 165 18.64 0.50 -16.89
CA ALA A 165 19.37 -0.51 -17.67
C ALA A 165 20.61 0.09 -18.38
N ARG A 166 20.52 1.32 -18.90
CA ARG A 166 21.67 2.02 -19.47
C ARG A 166 22.74 2.36 -18.43
N ARG A 167 22.35 2.71 -17.22
CA ARG A 167 23.24 3.07 -16.12
C ARG A 167 23.87 1.87 -15.44
N ASP A 168 23.05 0.88 -15.09
CA ASP A 168 23.41 -0.20 -14.16
C ASP A 168 23.55 -1.58 -14.85
N GLY A 169 23.30 -1.66 -16.15
CA GLY A 169 23.32 -2.90 -16.94
C GLY A 169 21.95 -3.58 -17.06
N VAL A 170 21.76 -4.30 -18.17
CA VAL A 170 20.52 -5.02 -18.46
C VAL A 170 20.30 -6.21 -17.54
N GLU A 171 21.38 -6.89 -17.14
CA GLU A 171 21.34 -8.05 -16.25
C GLU A 171 20.68 -7.74 -14.90
N ARG A 172 20.88 -6.51 -14.42
CA ARG A 172 20.24 -6.04 -13.18
C ARG A 172 18.73 -5.92 -13.33
N GLN A 173 18.25 -5.44 -14.48
CA GLN A 173 16.82 -5.34 -14.74
C GLN A 173 16.17 -6.72 -14.93
N GLU A 174 16.88 -7.66 -15.57
CA GLU A 174 16.46 -9.06 -15.67
C GLU A 174 16.39 -9.73 -14.29
N GLU A 175 17.35 -9.44 -13.39
CA GLU A 175 17.32 -9.93 -12.00
C GLU A 175 16.07 -9.41 -11.28
N ILE A 176 15.75 -8.11 -11.38
CA ILE A 176 14.54 -7.51 -10.80
C ILE A 176 13.29 -8.17 -11.38
N ALA A 177 13.22 -8.31 -12.70
CA ALA A 177 12.09 -8.97 -13.36
C ALA A 177 11.91 -10.44 -12.91
N ARG A 178 12.99 -11.15 -12.59
CA ARG A 178 12.96 -12.53 -12.13
C ARG A 178 12.62 -12.68 -10.65
N THR A 179 13.19 -11.80 -9.79
CA THR A 179 13.12 -11.93 -8.32
C THR A 179 12.06 -11.04 -7.67
N GLY A 180 11.59 -10.00 -8.35
CA GLY A 180 10.75 -8.95 -7.79
C GLY A 180 11.49 -8.01 -6.82
N VAL A 181 12.80 -8.18 -6.59
CA VAL A 181 13.54 -7.37 -5.62
C VAL A 181 14.15 -6.15 -6.32
N LEU A 182 13.53 -4.99 -6.08
CA LEU A 182 14.06 -3.70 -6.51
C LEU A 182 15.01 -3.18 -5.43
N ARG A 183 16.27 -2.94 -5.84
CA ARG A 183 17.27 -2.36 -4.94
C ARG A 183 16.98 -0.87 -4.78
N GLU A 184 17.47 -0.32 -3.68
CA GLU A 184 17.41 1.11 -3.45
C GLU A 184 17.97 1.92 -4.62
N ALA A 185 17.26 2.98 -4.98
CA ALA A 185 17.70 3.96 -5.98
C ALA A 185 17.39 5.37 -5.46
N PRO A 186 18.33 5.98 -4.69
CA PRO A 186 18.15 7.30 -4.09
C PRO A 186 17.84 8.38 -5.11
N ASP A 187 18.44 8.30 -6.31
CA ASP A 187 18.21 9.25 -7.41
C ASP A 187 16.74 9.28 -7.89
N TYR A 188 16.00 8.21 -7.63
CA TYR A 188 14.57 8.09 -7.93
C TYR A 188 13.69 8.16 -6.68
N GLY A 189 14.29 8.45 -5.53
CA GLY A 189 13.59 8.70 -4.28
C GLY A 189 12.86 7.48 -3.70
N HIS A 190 13.40 6.25 -3.89
CA HIS A 190 12.80 5.07 -3.30
C HIS A 190 13.81 4.16 -2.57
N LEU A 191 13.33 3.52 -1.52
CA LEU A 191 14.02 2.46 -0.80
C LEU A 191 14.01 1.14 -1.57
N ALA A 192 14.82 0.17 -1.11
CA ALA A 192 14.68 -1.20 -1.54
C ALA A 192 13.27 -1.73 -1.22
N MET A 193 12.68 -2.45 -2.16
CA MET A 193 11.34 -2.99 -2.00
C MET A 193 11.15 -4.28 -2.77
N ARG A 194 10.15 -5.06 -2.38
CA ARG A 194 9.67 -6.20 -3.15
C ARG A 194 8.49 -5.79 -4.02
N LEU A 195 8.60 -6.07 -5.31
CA LEU A 195 7.53 -5.98 -6.28
C LEU A 195 6.88 -7.35 -6.40
N TYR A 196 5.58 -7.44 -6.28
CA TYR A 196 4.85 -8.72 -6.25
C TYR A 196 4.23 -9.05 -7.60
N ARG A 197 4.25 -10.36 -7.94
CA ARG A 197 3.27 -10.93 -8.85
C ARG A 197 2.01 -11.29 -8.06
N TRP A 198 0.85 -11.22 -8.70
CA TRP A 198 -0.38 -11.63 -8.03
C TRP A 198 -0.29 -13.06 -7.46
N SER A 199 0.21 -14.00 -8.23
CA SER A 199 0.35 -15.40 -7.79
C SER A 199 1.24 -15.58 -6.53
N GLU A 200 2.26 -14.73 -6.35
CA GLU A 200 3.11 -14.75 -5.16
C GLU A 200 2.38 -14.17 -3.94
N LEU A 201 1.68 -13.05 -4.14
CA LEU A 201 0.88 -12.43 -3.09
C LEU A 201 -0.29 -13.32 -2.67
N GLU A 202 -1.03 -13.89 -3.64
CA GLU A 202 -2.12 -14.81 -3.39
C GLU A 202 -1.67 -16.03 -2.58
N ALA A 203 -0.53 -16.64 -2.95
CA ALA A 203 0.04 -17.76 -2.21
C ALA A 203 0.46 -17.37 -0.78
N LEU A 204 0.93 -16.13 -0.57
CA LEU A 204 1.25 -15.60 0.76
C LEU A 204 -0.03 -15.41 1.58
N LEU A 205 -1.02 -14.71 1.06
CA LEU A 205 -2.28 -14.39 1.74
C LEU A 205 -3.09 -15.64 2.09
N SER A 206 -3.20 -16.59 1.16
CA SER A 206 -4.03 -17.80 1.31
C SER A 206 -3.56 -18.75 2.42
N ARG A 207 -2.36 -18.56 2.97
CA ARG A 207 -1.89 -19.29 4.16
C ARG A 207 -2.53 -18.78 5.45
N HIS A 208 -3.08 -17.57 5.44
CA HIS A 208 -3.58 -16.88 6.62
C HIS A 208 -5.09 -16.68 6.63
N GLY A 209 -5.76 -16.82 5.49
CA GLY A 209 -7.22 -16.65 5.39
C GLY A 209 -7.72 -16.80 3.96
N GLU A 210 -8.96 -16.41 3.74
CA GLU A 210 -9.60 -16.46 2.42
C GLU A 210 -9.44 -15.11 1.71
N VAL A 211 -8.84 -15.10 0.53
CA VAL A 211 -8.83 -13.92 -0.33
C VAL A 211 -10.22 -13.72 -0.91
N VAL A 212 -10.91 -12.65 -0.49
CA VAL A 212 -12.30 -12.38 -0.86
C VAL A 212 -12.46 -11.32 -1.94
N ALA A 213 -11.42 -10.54 -2.20
CA ALA A 213 -11.38 -9.57 -3.28
C ALA A 213 -9.93 -9.22 -3.65
N VAL A 214 -9.73 -8.88 -4.93
CA VAL A 214 -8.45 -8.37 -5.43
C VAL A 214 -8.68 -7.37 -6.56
N ALA A 215 -7.87 -6.32 -6.63
CA ALA A 215 -7.94 -5.30 -7.67
C ALA A 215 -6.55 -4.77 -8.04
N ALA A 216 -6.45 -4.24 -9.24
CA ALA A 216 -5.37 -3.34 -9.67
C ALA A 216 -5.68 -1.91 -9.22
N ALA A 217 -4.75 -1.20 -8.60
CA ALA A 217 -4.88 0.22 -8.35
C ALA A 217 -3.85 1.00 -9.17
N GLY A 218 -4.31 2.04 -9.88
CA GLY A 218 -3.50 2.73 -10.87
C GLY A 218 -3.27 1.86 -12.12
N LEU A 219 -4.33 1.26 -12.65
CA LEU A 219 -4.32 0.42 -13.84
C LEU A 219 -4.13 1.26 -15.11
N LEU A 220 -4.83 2.40 -15.18
CA LEU A 220 -4.76 3.28 -16.32
C LEU A 220 -3.57 4.25 -16.20
N PRO A 221 -2.96 4.66 -17.35
CA PRO A 221 -1.92 5.68 -17.34
C PRO A 221 -2.39 7.00 -16.70
N ASP A 222 -1.51 7.68 -15.97
CA ASP A 222 -1.81 8.98 -15.37
C ASP A 222 -1.81 10.10 -16.42
N LEU A 223 -2.87 10.18 -17.20
CA LEU A 223 -3.03 11.18 -18.27
C LEU A 223 -3.70 12.48 -17.80
N ARG A 224 -4.11 12.62 -16.57
CA ARG A 224 -4.70 13.82 -15.94
C ARG A 224 -5.35 14.82 -16.90
N PRO A 225 -6.44 14.45 -17.58
CA PRO A 225 -7.16 15.40 -18.42
C PRO A 225 -7.65 16.58 -17.57
N GLN A 226 -7.70 17.77 -18.15
CA GLN A 226 -8.16 18.97 -17.43
C GLN A 226 -9.69 19.03 -17.35
N GLU A 227 -10.36 18.36 -18.26
CA GLU A 227 -11.83 18.32 -18.33
C GLU A 227 -12.41 17.40 -17.26
N PRO A 228 -13.30 17.91 -16.39
CA PRO A 228 -13.88 17.11 -15.29
C PRO A 228 -14.59 15.83 -15.75
N GLU A 229 -15.27 15.89 -16.89
CA GLU A 229 -15.95 14.74 -17.51
C GLU A 229 -14.99 13.63 -17.96
N LEU A 230 -13.78 13.99 -18.43
CA LEU A 230 -12.75 13.03 -18.78
C LEU A 230 -12.06 12.45 -17.53
N GLN A 231 -11.89 13.27 -16.49
CA GLN A 231 -11.41 12.77 -15.21
C GLN A 231 -12.39 11.73 -14.64
N GLU A 232 -13.68 12.03 -14.69
CA GLU A 232 -14.72 11.11 -14.24
C GLU A 232 -14.79 9.85 -15.12
N LEU A 233 -14.57 9.96 -16.42
CA LEU A 233 -14.46 8.81 -17.31
C LEU A 233 -13.29 7.90 -16.89
N VAL A 234 -12.11 8.46 -16.61
CA VAL A 234 -10.94 7.69 -16.15
C VAL A 234 -11.27 6.93 -14.86
N ARG A 235 -11.89 7.59 -13.88
CA ARG A 235 -12.29 6.92 -12.61
C ARG A 235 -13.27 5.77 -12.85
N ARG A 236 -14.27 5.96 -13.71
CA ARG A 236 -15.25 4.90 -14.03
C ARG A 236 -14.61 3.73 -14.77
N LEU A 237 -13.71 3.98 -15.72
CA LEU A 237 -12.99 2.91 -16.42
C LEU A 237 -12.05 2.16 -15.46
N GLU A 238 -11.34 2.85 -14.59
CA GLU A 238 -10.53 2.23 -13.56
C GLU A 238 -11.39 1.33 -12.65
N ALA A 239 -12.52 1.85 -12.15
CA ALA A 239 -13.42 1.14 -11.26
C ALA A 239 -14.07 -0.09 -11.92
N GLU A 240 -14.36 -0.03 -13.23
CA GLU A 240 -14.94 -1.15 -13.99
C GLU A 240 -13.92 -2.26 -14.24
N LEU A 241 -12.66 -1.89 -14.53
CA LEU A 241 -11.65 -2.83 -15.01
C LEU A 241 -10.73 -3.36 -13.90
N CYS A 242 -10.66 -2.69 -12.74
CA CYS A 242 -9.65 -2.98 -11.73
C CYS A 242 -9.72 -4.39 -11.13
N GLU A 243 -10.90 -5.02 -11.11
CA GLU A 243 -11.09 -6.39 -10.58
C GLU A 243 -11.07 -7.46 -11.69
N GLU A 244 -10.87 -7.09 -12.97
CA GLU A 244 -10.73 -8.06 -14.05
C GLU A 244 -9.47 -8.93 -13.83
N PRO A 245 -9.57 -10.27 -13.90
CA PRO A 245 -8.44 -11.17 -13.61
C PRO A 245 -7.18 -10.85 -14.42
N GLY A 246 -7.33 -10.41 -15.66
CA GLY A 246 -6.22 -10.01 -16.53
C GLY A 246 -5.58 -8.67 -16.13
N ALA A 247 -6.28 -7.81 -15.41
CA ALA A 247 -5.84 -6.47 -15.04
C ALA A 247 -5.10 -6.42 -13.69
N VAL A 248 -5.40 -7.34 -12.76
CA VAL A 248 -4.92 -7.32 -11.37
C VAL A 248 -3.42 -7.05 -11.23
N SER A 249 -2.60 -7.65 -12.08
CA SER A 249 -1.14 -7.46 -12.04
C SER A 249 -0.66 -6.23 -12.80
N CYS A 250 -1.53 -5.52 -13.52
CA CYS A 250 -1.13 -4.43 -14.41
C CYS A 250 -1.22 -3.04 -13.75
N GLY A 251 -1.90 -2.90 -12.61
CA GLY A 251 -1.92 -1.66 -11.83
C GLY A 251 -0.57 -1.40 -11.16
N GLN A 252 -0.33 -0.17 -10.76
CA GLN A 252 0.86 0.19 -9.98
C GLN A 252 0.90 -0.57 -8.64
N HIS A 253 -0.28 -0.76 -8.03
CA HIS A 253 -0.44 -1.59 -6.83
C HIS A 253 -1.41 -2.74 -7.08
N ILE A 254 -1.21 -3.84 -6.36
CA ILE A 254 -2.21 -4.89 -6.17
C ILE A 254 -2.85 -4.64 -4.82
N VAL A 255 -4.17 -4.44 -4.80
CA VAL A 255 -4.98 -4.30 -3.57
C VAL A 255 -5.70 -5.61 -3.33
N ALA A 256 -5.65 -6.14 -2.11
CA ALA A 256 -6.34 -7.37 -1.77
C ALA A 256 -7.04 -7.27 -0.41
N ALA A 257 -8.16 -7.98 -0.28
CA ALA A 257 -8.89 -8.17 0.97
C ALA A 257 -8.86 -9.65 1.37
N LEU A 258 -8.42 -9.90 2.58
CA LEU A 258 -8.34 -11.21 3.21
C LEU A 258 -9.37 -11.29 4.34
N ARG A 259 -10.22 -12.31 4.36
CA ARG A 259 -11.12 -12.62 5.47
C ARG A 259 -10.42 -13.58 6.44
N ILE A 260 -10.41 -13.23 7.72
CA ILE A 260 -9.78 -14.02 8.78
C ILE A 260 -10.76 -15.12 9.24
N PRO A 261 -10.31 -16.38 9.35
CA PRO A 261 -11.15 -17.50 9.75
C PRO A 261 -11.67 -17.42 11.19
#